data_51b67fcfd36b582cddb1ed70d8ef2d49
#
_entry.id   51b67fcfd36b582cddb1ed70d8ef2d49
#
_cell.length_a   1.000
_cell.length_b   1.000
_cell.length_c   1.000
_cell.angle_alpha   90.00
_cell.angle_beta   90.00
_cell.angle_gamma   90.00
#
_symmetry.space_group_name_H-M   'P 1'
#
loop_
_entity.id
_entity.type
_entity.pdbx_description
1 polymer ?
#
loop_
_entity_poly.entity_id
_entity_poly.type
_entity_poly.pdbx_seq_one_letter_code
_entity_poly.pdbx_strand_id
1 'polypeptide(L)'
;MIQGVNLEIMEFVEQQILPRYNAFGKSHGIIHAQRVIKNSIELAKITGADMNMAYVIAGYHDLGMEGPRAVHHITSGKILMADTRLRKWFTAQQLQIMKEAVEDHRASSSRTPRSIYGKIVAEADRDLEPEIVFSRAIEYGMENYPEKNKEEQWQRFYSHMKEKYGRFGYIRLWISNSSNAKNLEYIRAIINNESKLREVFELYYKKINQ
;
A
#
# COMPACT_ATOMS: atom_id res chain seq x y z
N MET A 1 12.54 0.22 -18.68
CA MET A 1 13.63 0.33 -17.65
C MET A 1 13.33 1.52 -16.75
N ILE A 2 13.48 1.35 -15.46
CA ILE A 2 13.27 2.43 -14.47
C ILE A 2 14.59 3.19 -14.33
N GLN A 3 14.62 4.44 -14.81
CA GLN A 3 15.81 5.27 -14.75
C GLN A 3 16.23 5.51 -13.28
N GLY A 4 17.50 5.23 -12.97
CA GLY A 4 18.08 5.42 -11.64
C GLY A 4 18.09 4.16 -10.75
N VAL A 5 17.55 3.04 -11.23
CA VAL A 5 17.70 1.73 -10.57
C VAL A 5 18.72 0.89 -11.36
N ASN A 6 19.58 0.19 -10.64
CA ASN A 6 20.59 -0.70 -11.22
C ASN A 6 19.90 -1.86 -11.97
N LEU A 7 20.32 -2.15 -13.21
CA LEU A 7 19.72 -3.19 -14.06
C LEU A 7 19.80 -4.58 -13.43
N GLU A 8 20.92 -4.95 -12.84
CA GLU A 8 21.07 -6.27 -12.21
C GLU A 8 20.11 -6.46 -11.01
N ILE A 9 19.84 -5.37 -10.25
CA ILE A 9 18.86 -5.39 -9.16
C ILE A 9 17.45 -5.56 -9.72
N MET A 10 17.12 -4.86 -10.82
CA MET A 10 15.82 -5.00 -11.48
C MET A 10 15.61 -6.42 -11.97
N GLU A 11 16.56 -6.95 -12.74
CA GLU A 11 16.51 -8.33 -13.26
C GLU A 11 16.37 -9.35 -12.13
N PHE A 12 17.14 -9.19 -11.06
CA PHE A 12 17.06 -10.06 -9.89
C PHE A 12 15.66 -10.04 -9.25
N VAL A 13 15.10 -8.86 -9.00
CA VAL A 13 13.77 -8.74 -8.38
C VAL A 13 12.68 -9.27 -9.32
N GLU A 14 12.75 -8.93 -10.60
CA GLU A 14 11.74 -9.35 -11.59
C GLU A 14 11.76 -10.88 -11.82
N GLN A 15 12.94 -11.50 -11.85
CA GLN A 15 13.07 -12.92 -12.16
C GLN A 15 13.01 -13.84 -10.93
N GLN A 16 13.43 -13.37 -9.75
CA GLN A 16 13.58 -14.20 -8.57
C GLN A 16 12.61 -13.89 -7.44
N ILE A 17 12.08 -12.68 -7.39
CA ILE A 17 11.24 -12.21 -6.28
C ILE A 17 9.78 -12.08 -6.70
N LEU A 18 9.49 -11.34 -7.77
CA LEU A 18 8.12 -11.13 -8.22
C LEU A 18 7.35 -12.40 -8.57
N PRO A 19 7.95 -13.48 -9.16
CA PRO A 19 7.21 -14.70 -9.42
C PRO A 19 6.61 -15.37 -8.17
N ARG A 20 7.17 -15.13 -6.98
CA ARG A 20 6.65 -15.66 -5.71
C ARG A 20 5.24 -15.10 -5.39
N TYR A 21 4.93 -13.91 -5.86
CA TYR A 21 3.63 -13.26 -5.69
C TYR A 21 2.48 -13.95 -6.46
N ASN A 22 2.79 -14.85 -7.40
CA ASN A 22 1.77 -15.64 -8.11
C ASN A 22 1.02 -16.63 -7.19
N ALA A 23 1.61 -16.96 -6.04
CA ALA A 23 0.98 -17.79 -5.01
C ALA A 23 -0.03 -17.03 -4.13
N PHE A 24 -0.07 -15.69 -4.21
CA PHE A 24 -0.90 -14.88 -3.35
C PHE A 24 -2.21 -14.48 -4.06
N GLY A 25 -3.27 -14.26 -3.27
CA GLY A 25 -4.56 -13.82 -3.78
C GLY A 25 -4.49 -12.44 -4.45
N LYS A 26 -5.54 -12.07 -5.19
CA LYS A 26 -5.60 -10.85 -6.02
C LYS A 26 -5.16 -9.57 -5.30
N SER A 27 -5.46 -9.42 -4.01
CA SER A 27 -5.14 -8.23 -3.22
C SER A 27 -3.65 -8.08 -2.88
N HIS A 28 -2.86 -9.16 -2.91
CA HIS A 28 -1.43 -9.19 -2.60
C HIS A 28 -0.60 -9.86 -3.70
N GLY A 29 -1.17 -10.06 -4.89
CA GLY A 29 -0.51 -10.70 -6.02
C GLY A 29 0.48 -9.80 -6.74
N ILE A 30 1.04 -10.32 -7.86
CA ILE A 30 2.11 -9.68 -8.62
C ILE A 30 1.77 -8.25 -9.09
N ILE A 31 0.51 -7.99 -9.49
CA ILE A 31 0.06 -6.64 -9.93
C ILE A 31 0.15 -5.65 -8.77
N HIS A 32 -0.22 -6.07 -7.55
CA HIS A 32 -0.05 -5.25 -6.36
C HIS A 32 1.43 -4.93 -6.11
N ALA A 33 2.30 -5.95 -6.10
CA ALA A 33 3.74 -5.75 -5.88
C ALA A 33 4.37 -4.80 -6.92
N GLN A 34 4.02 -4.96 -8.20
CA GLN A 34 4.48 -4.06 -9.26
C GLN A 34 4.04 -2.61 -9.05
N ARG A 35 2.79 -2.40 -8.60
CA ARG A 35 2.28 -1.07 -8.25
C ARG A 35 3.03 -0.47 -7.06
N VAL A 36 3.27 -1.25 -6.00
CA VAL A 36 4.04 -0.79 -4.83
C VAL A 36 5.47 -0.42 -5.24
N ILE A 37 6.11 -1.19 -6.10
CA ILE A 37 7.43 -0.87 -6.67
C ILE A 37 7.38 0.48 -7.41
N LYS A 38 6.44 0.65 -8.33
CA LYS A 38 6.29 1.90 -9.09
C LYS A 38 6.13 3.10 -8.15
N ASN A 39 5.20 3.01 -7.21
CA ASN A 39 4.94 4.08 -6.24
C ASN A 39 6.15 4.35 -5.35
N SER A 40 6.86 3.31 -4.90
CA SER A 40 8.09 3.47 -4.08
C SER A 40 9.18 4.22 -4.81
N ILE A 41 9.36 3.98 -6.11
CA ILE A 41 10.34 4.70 -6.93
C ILE A 41 9.95 6.17 -7.10
N GLU A 42 8.67 6.47 -7.31
CA GLU A 42 8.19 7.85 -7.40
C GLU A 42 8.41 8.61 -6.08
N LEU A 43 8.11 7.96 -4.95
CA LEU A 43 8.33 8.55 -3.62
C LEU A 43 9.83 8.67 -3.29
N ALA A 44 10.67 7.73 -3.71
CA ALA A 44 12.11 7.81 -3.55
C ALA A 44 12.69 9.01 -4.32
N LYS A 45 12.23 9.28 -5.54
CA LYS A 45 12.62 10.48 -6.31
C LYS A 45 12.23 11.78 -5.59
N ILE A 46 11.02 11.85 -5.05
CA ILE A 46 10.54 13.05 -4.32
C ILE A 46 11.37 13.31 -3.06
N THR A 47 11.80 12.25 -2.38
CA THR A 47 12.50 12.33 -1.09
C THR A 47 14.02 12.33 -1.19
N GLY A 48 14.59 12.08 -2.39
CA GLY A 48 16.04 11.91 -2.59
C GLY A 48 16.58 10.62 -1.98
N ALA A 49 15.72 9.61 -1.69
CA ALA A 49 16.13 8.32 -1.18
C ALA A 49 16.77 7.44 -2.27
N ASP A 50 17.62 6.50 -1.87
CA ASP A 50 18.23 5.53 -2.79
C ASP A 50 17.15 4.66 -3.45
N MET A 51 17.03 4.76 -4.78
CA MET A 51 16.01 4.04 -5.54
C MET A 51 16.25 2.53 -5.60
N ASN A 52 17.51 2.07 -5.48
CA ASN A 52 17.80 0.64 -5.43
C ASN A 52 17.26 0.02 -4.15
N MET A 53 17.49 0.69 -3.00
CA MET A 53 16.92 0.25 -1.73
C MET A 53 15.40 0.28 -1.76
N ALA A 54 14.79 1.36 -2.24
CA ALA A 54 13.34 1.49 -2.33
C ALA A 54 12.71 0.41 -3.23
N TYR A 55 13.35 0.10 -4.36
CA TYR A 55 12.94 -0.94 -5.30
C TYR A 55 12.91 -2.33 -4.66
N VAL A 56 14.00 -2.71 -4.00
CA VAL A 56 14.12 -4.02 -3.32
C VAL A 56 13.16 -4.11 -2.14
N ILE A 57 13.06 -3.09 -1.29
CA ILE A 57 12.11 -3.05 -0.18
C ILE A 57 10.69 -3.31 -0.67
N ALA A 58 10.28 -2.61 -1.74
CA ALA A 58 8.96 -2.78 -2.34
C ALA A 58 8.77 -4.20 -2.91
N GLY A 59 9.80 -4.79 -3.53
CA GLY A 59 9.75 -6.17 -4.03
C GLY A 59 9.58 -7.21 -2.93
N TYR A 60 10.07 -6.95 -1.73
CA TYR A 60 10.04 -7.91 -0.61
C TYR A 60 8.90 -7.69 0.39
N HIS A 61 8.17 -6.56 0.34
CA HIS A 61 7.29 -6.09 1.42
C HIS A 61 6.26 -7.14 1.88
N ASP A 62 5.68 -7.88 0.97
CA ASP A 62 4.59 -8.82 1.23
C ASP A 62 4.97 -10.30 1.09
N LEU A 63 6.26 -10.66 0.87
CA LEU A 63 6.67 -12.06 0.73
C LEU A 63 6.31 -12.92 1.95
N GLY A 64 6.16 -12.32 3.11
CA GLY A 64 5.70 -13.01 4.32
C GLY A 64 4.25 -13.47 4.29
N MET A 65 3.49 -13.12 3.24
CA MET A 65 2.14 -13.67 2.99
C MET A 65 2.16 -15.18 2.68
N GLU A 66 3.32 -15.79 2.46
CA GLU A 66 3.50 -17.23 2.46
C GLU A 66 3.13 -17.88 3.83
N GLY A 67 3.11 -17.09 4.90
CA GLY A 67 2.78 -17.49 6.27
C GLY A 67 1.57 -16.73 6.85
N PRO A 68 1.41 -16.73 8.18
CA PRO A 68 0.29 -16.08 8.83
C PRO A 68 0.21 -14.58 8.55
N ARG A 69 -0.94 -14.11 8.03
CA ARG A 69 -1.18 -12.71 7.67
C ARG A 69 -0.93 -11.72 8.82
N ALA A 70 -1.18 -12.13 10.06
CA ALA A 70 -1.03 -11.25 11.23
C ALA A 70 0.41 -10.74 11.41
N VAL A 71 1.40 -11.52 10.98
CA VAL A 71 2.84 -11.26 11.14
C VAL A 71 3.60 -11.18 9.82
N HIS A 72 2.90 -11.10 8.68
CA HIS A 72 3.52 -11.12 7.35
C HIS A 72 4.66 -10.09 7.20
N HIS A 73 4.48 -8.87 7.73
CA HIS A 73 5.48 -7.82 7.68
C HIS A 73 6.80 -8.21 8.37
N ILE A 74 6.72 -8.87 9.54
CA ILE A 74 7.90 -9.38 10.25
C ILE A 74 8.56 -10.53 9.45
N THR A 75 7.73 -11.42 8.91
CA THR A 75 8.20 -12.55 8.08
C THR A 75 8.86 -12.04 6.81
N SER A 76 8.29 -11.03 6.14
CA SER A 76 8.88 -10.39 4.97
C SER A 76 10.27 -9.79 5.28
N GLY A 77 10.40 -9.09 6.40
CA GLY A 77 11.69 -8.56 6.85
C GLY A 77 12.73 -9.66 7.11
N LYS A 78 12.32 -10.80 7.69
CA LYS A 78 13.20 -11.96 7.88
C LYS A 78 13.62 -12.57 6.55
N ILE A 79 12.71 -12.70 5.58
CA ILE A 79 12.99 -13.22 4.23
C ILE A 79 14.03 -12.32 3.54
N LEU A 80 13.86 -10.99 3.58
CA LEU A 80 14.82 -10.05 3.01
C LEU A 80 16.21 -10.24 3.65
N MET A 81 16.28 -10.28 4.98
CA MET A 81 17.56 -10.36 5.69
C MET A 81 18.27 -11.69 5.47
N ALA A 82 17.53 -12.78 5.27
CA ALA A 82 18.07 -14.11 4.98
C ALA A 82 18.57 -14.26 3.54
N ASP A 83 18.19 -13.39 2.62
CA ASP A 83 18.63 -13.46 1.24
C ASP A 83 20.06 -12.93 1.07
N THR A 84 21.02 -13.84 1.13
CA THR A 84 22.45 -13.52 1.05
C THR A 84 22.87 -12.91 -0.29
N ARG A 85 22.07 -13.08 -1.38
CA ARG A 85 22.35 -12.53 -2.72
C ARG A 85 22.32 -10.99 -2.71
N LEU A 86 21.53 -10.38 -1.81
CA LEU A 86 21.45 -8.94 -1.65
C LEU A 86 22.76 -8.30 -1.20
N ARG A 87 23.65 -9.07 -0.57
CA ARG A 87 24.99 -8.61 -0.15
C ARG A 87 25.92 -8.20 -1.32
N LYS A 88 25.54 -8.57 -2.55
CA LYS A 88 26.23 -8.13 -3.77
C LYS A 88 26.10 -6.60 -3.95
N TRP A 89 24.98 -6.04 -3.53
CA TRP A 89 24.64 -4.61 -3.81
C TRP A 89 24.52 -3.75 -2.56
N PHE A 90 24.31 -4.37 -1.39
CA PHE A 90 24.01 -3.63 -0.15
C PHE A 90 24.90 -4.06 1.01
N THR A 91 25.33 -3.06 1.78
CA THR A 91 26.06 -3.28 3.04
C THR A 91 25.14 -3.86 4.11
N ALA A 92 25.73 -4.43 5.17
CA ALA A 92 24.96 -4.96 6.30
C ALA A 92 24.06 -3.89 6.96
N GLN A 93 24.53 -2.65 7.04
CA GLN A 93 23.75 -1.53 7.58
C GLN A 93 22.55 -1.19 6.70
N GLN A 94 22.73 -1.16 5.36
CA GLN A 94 21.63 -0.93 4.41
C GLN A 94 20.60 -2.06 4.50
N LEU A 95 21.04 -3.32 4.55
CA LEU A 95 20.14 -4.47 4.70
C LEU A 95 19.31 -4.41 6.00
N GLN A 96 19.90 -3.94 7.10
CA GLN A 96 19.16 -3.74 8.34
C GLN A 96 18.08 -2.65 8.19
N ILE A 97 18.41 -1.52 7.57
CA ILE A 97 17.44 -0.46 7.27
C ILE A 97 16.32 -0.97 6.35
N MET A 98 16.66 -1.75 5.33
CA MET A 98 15.69 -2.33 4.39
C MET A 98 14.76 -3.32 5.08
N LYS A 99 15.29 -4.20 5.94
CA LYS A 99 14.49 -5.11 6.77
C LYS A 99 13.50 -4.33 7.62
N GLU A 100 13.96 -3.31 8.33
CA GLU A 100 13.13 -2.47 9.19
C GLU A 100 12.05 -1.73 8.40
N ALA A 101 12.38 -1.25 7.20
CA ALA A 101 11.41 -0.62 6.31
C ALA A 101 10.32 -1.60 5.87
N VAL A 102 10.68 -2.82 5.49
CA VAL A 102 9.71 -3.89 5.18
C VAL A 102 8.78 -4.17 6.36
N GLU A 103 9.31 -4.21 7.59
CA GLU A 103 8.50 -4.42 8.79
C GLU A 103 7.55 -3.24 9.10
N ASP A 104 7.90 -2.02 8.66
CA ASP A 104 7.14 -0.80 8.92
C ASP A 104 5.97 -0.56 7.96
N HIS A 105 5.83 -1.35 6.85
CA HIS A 105 4.83 -1.07 5.80
C HIS A 105 3.37 -1.23 6.28
N ARG A 106 3.12 -2.02 7.32
CA ARG A 106 1.77 -2.37 7.75
C ARG A 106 0.93 -1.15 8.14
N ALA A 107 -0.19 -0.94 7.43
CA ALA A 107 -1.08 0.21 7.60
C ALA A 107 -1.71 0.33 9.00
N SER A 108 -1.97 -0.81 9.67
CA SER A 108 -2.54 -0.84 11.03
C SER A 108 -1.50 -0.66 12.15
N SER A 109 -0.23 -0.41 11.80
CA SER A 109 0.79 -0.10 12.80
C SER A 109 0.54 1.29 13.40
N SER A 110 0.51 1.38 14.73
CA SER A 110 0.45 2.66 15.45
C SER A 110 1.80 3.39 15.48
N ARG A 111 2.88 2.70 15.09
CA ARG A 111 4.25 3.26 15.16
C ARG A 111 4.55 4.09 13.93
N THR A 112 5.30 5.18 14.15
CA THR A 112 5.94 5.91 13.07
C THR A 112 7.01 5.01 12.42
N PRO A 113 7.06 4.90 11.07
CA PRO A 113 8.11 4.18 10.39
C PRO A 113 9.50 4.69 10.78
N ARG A 114 10.43 3.77 11.03
CA ARG A 114 11.77 4.03 11.60
C ARG A 114 12.70 4.83 10.68
N SER A 115 12.46 4.77 9.36
CA SER A 115 13.30 5.42 8.36
C SER A 115 12.47 6.05 7.25
N ILE A 116 13.13 6.84 6.38
CA ILE A 116 12.50 7.34 5.16
C ILE A 116 12.02 6.19 4.26
N TYR A 117 12.74 5.06 4.21
CA TYR A 117 12.35 3.89 3.43
C TYR A 117 11.09 3.21 3.98
N GLY A 118 10.95 3.12 5.32
CA GLY A 118 9.72 2.66 5.96
C GLY A 118 8.53 3.55 5.63
N LYS A 119 8.73 4.89 5.61
CA LYS A 119 7.71 5.85 5.19
C LYS A 119 7.31 5.68 3.73
N ILE A 120 8.30 5.49 2.84
CA ILE A 120 8.10 5.27 1.41
C ILE A 120 7.26 4.02 1.17
N VAL A 121 7.67 2.86 1.68
CA VAL A 121 6.95 1.61 1.40
C VAL A 121 5.58 1.59 2.07
N ALA A 122 5.45 2.11 3.30
CA ALA A 122 4.16 2.20 3.98
C ALA A 122 3.16 3.09 3.22
N GLU A 123 3.63 4.14 2.56
CA GLU A 123 2.78 5.01 1.73
C GLU A 123 2.55 4.43 0.34
N ALA A 124 3.57 3.82 -0.29
CA ALA A 124 3.47 3.19 -1.60
C ALA A 124 2.50 2.00 -1.63
N ASP A 125 2.39 1.27 -0.53
CA ASP A 125 1.45 0.16 -0.36
C ASP A 125 -0.02 0.64 -0.29
N ARG A 126 -0.26 1.90 0.04
CA ARG A 126 -1.60 2.47 0.06
C ARG A 126 -2.03 2.90 -1.33
N ASP A 127 -3.18 2.43 -1.73
CA ASP A 127 -3.85 2.85 -2.96
C ASP A 127 -4.94 3.84 -2.56
N LEU A 128 -4.64 5.13 -2.72
CA LEU A 128 -5.55 6.23 -2.39
C LEU A 128 -6.14 6.88 -3.64
N GLU A 129 -6.16 6.17 -4.78
CA GLU A 129 -6.93 6.62 -5.92
C GLU A 129 -8.41 6.72 -5.51
N PRO A 130 -9.05 7.90 -5.61
CA PRO A 130 -10.39 8.12 -5.04
C PRO A 130 -11.44 7.13 -5.54
N GLU A 131 -11.43 6.82 -6.84
CA GLU A 131 -12.36 5.84 -7.43
C GLU A 131 -12.19 4.46 -6.81
N ILE A 132 -10.95 4.02 -6.62
CA ILE A 132 -10.62 2.73 -6.01
C ILE A 132 -11.01 2.70 -4.52
N VAL A 133 -10.77 3.79 -3.81
CA VAL A 133 -11.14 3.90 -2.39
C VAL A 133 -12.64 3.78 -2.19
N PHE A 134 -13.42 4.52 -2.99
CA PHE A 134 -14.87 4.52 -2.87
C PHE A 134 -15.49 3.19 -3.34
N SER A 135 -15.10 2.67 -4.51
CA SER A 135 -15.65 1.41 -5.03
C SER A 135 -15.37 0.24 -4.10
N ARG A 136 -14.11 0.06 -3.67
CA ARG A 136 -13.74 -1.02 -2.75
C ARG A 136 -14.46 -0.95 -1.41
N ALA A 137 -14.69 0.24 -0.88
CA ALA A 137 -15.41 0.39 0.38
C ALA A 137 -16.89 -0.04 0.25
N ILE A 138 -17.51 0.18 -0.92
CA ILE A 138 -18.87 -0.24 -1.21
C ILE A 138 -18.92 -1.73 -1.52
N GLU A 139 -18.06 -2.23 -2.43
CA GLU A 139 -17.93 -3.66 -2.79
C GLU A 139 -17.76 -4.52 -1.53
N TYR A 140 -16.83 -4.14 -0.66
CA TYR A 140 -16.63 -4.84 0.61
C TYR A 140 -17.90 -4.91 1.46
N GLY A 141 -18.69 -3.84 1.49
CA GLY A 141 -19.96 -3.83 2.21
C GLY A 141 -20.97 -4.80 1.62
N MET A 142 -21.10 -4.80 0.30
CA MET A 142 -22.05 -5.66 -0.40
C MET A 142 -21.67 -7.14 -0.31
N GLU A 143 -20.37 -7.45 -0.38
CA GLU A 143 -19.87 -8.82 -0.29
C GLU A 143 -19.95 -9.40 1.13
N ASN A 144 -19.65 -8.60 2.16
CA ASN A 144 -19.51 -9.10 3.53
C ASN A 144 -20.77 -8.87 4.40
N TYR A 145 -21.71 -8.05 3.93
CA TYR A 145 -22.98 -7.75 4.60
C TYR A 145 -24.13 -7.74 3.58
N PRO A 146 -24.36 -8.85 2.85
CA PRO A 146 -25.35 -8.92 1.77
C PRO A 146 -26.79 -8.77 2.28
N GLU A 147 -27.02 -9.00 3.58
CA GLU A 147 -28.33 -8.83 4.23
C GLU A 147 -28.73 -7.36 4.41
N LYS A 148 -27.78 -6.42 4.31
CA LYS A 148 -28.03 -5.00 4.53
C LYS A 148 -28.73 -4.38 3.31
N ASN A 149 -29.79 -3.63 3.57
CA ASN A 149 -30.40 -2.80 2.54
C ASN A 149 -29.50 -1.60 2.16
N LYS A 150 -29.89 -0.88 1.11
CA LYS A 150 -29.07 0.23 0.57
C LYS A 150 -28.77 1.32 1.60
N GLU A 151 -29.74 1.67 2.46
CA GLU A 151 -29.53 2.69 3.47
C GLU A 151 -28.56 2.22 4.57
N GLU A 152 -28.66 0.98 4.98
CA GLU A 152 -27.73 0.37 5.92
C GLU A 152 -26.31 0.25 5.33
N GLN A 153 -26.17 -0.05 4.03
CA GLN A 153 -24.90 -0.02 3.30
C GLN A 153 -24.32 1.40 3.25
N TRP A 154 -25.17 2.41 3.05
CA TRP A 154 -24.75 3.81 3.13
C TRP A 154 -24.20 4.17 4.52
N GLN A 155 -24.92 3.85 5.59
CA GLN A 155 -24.47 4.18 6.96
C GLN A 155 -23.13 3.51 7.30
N ARG A 156 -22.96 2.25 6.86
CA ARG A 156 -21.70 1.53 6.98
C ARG A 156 -20.57 2.22 6.20
N PHE A 157 -20.82 2.55 4.93
CA PHE A 157 -19.87 3.24 4.06
C PHE A 157 -19.46 4.60 4.67
N TYR A 158 -20.44 5.40 5.06
CA TYR A 158 -20.23 6.71 5.67
C TYR A 158 -19.34 6.64 6.92
N SER A 159 -19.66 5.73 7.83
CA SER A 159 -18.89 5.51 9.05
C SER A 159 -17.47 5.07 8.74
N HIS A 160 -17.31 4.10 7.83
CA HIS A 160 -16.01 3.62 7.39
C HIS A 160 -15.14 4.72 6.76
N MET A 161 -15.72 5.55 5.89
CA MET A 161 -15.00 6.63 5.26
C MET A 161 -14.50 7.67 6.28
N LYS A 162 -15.32 8.03 7.24
CA LYS A 162 -14.95 8.96 8.33
C LYS A 162 -13.87 8.37 9.24
N GLU A 163 -14.04 7.14 9.67
CA GLU A 163 -13.12 6.46 10.59
C GLU A 163 -11.74 6.23 9.97
N LYS A 164 -11.69 5.88 8.70
CA LYS A 164 -10.45 5.53 8.02
C LYS A 164 -9.77 6.74 7.37
N TYR A 165 -10.50 7.52 6.59
CA TYR A 165 -9.96 8.57 5.71
C TYR A 165 -10.28 9.99 6.17
N GLY A 166 -11.22 10.19 7.08
CA GLY A 166 -11.60 11.50 7.59
C GLY A 166 -10.44 12.26 8.22
N ARG A 167 -10.68 13.53 8.59
CA ARG A 167 -9.64 14.40 9.18
C ARG A 167 -8.96 13.79 10.40
N PHE A 168 -9.72 13.06 11.22
CA PHE A 168 -9.24 12.34 12.41
C PHE A 168 -9.14 10.83 12.19
N GLY A 169 -9.21 10.39 10.94
CA GLY A 169 -9.11 8.98 10.57
C GLY A 169 -7.70 8.41 10.81
N TYR A 170 -7.63 7.08 10.86
CA TYR A 170 -6.36 6.41 11.18
C TYR A 170 -5.37 6.34 10.00
N ILE A 171 -5.78 6.67 8.75
CA ILE A 171 -4.84 6.73 7.63
C ILE A 171 -3.88 7.89 7.82
N ARG A 172 -2.59 7.57 7.88
CA ARG A 172 -1.50 8.54 7.97
C ARG A 172 -0.60 8.41 6.75
N LEU A 173 -0.20 9.54 6.21
CA LEU A 173 0.80 9.66 5.16
C LEU A 173 2.03 10.39 5.72
N TRP A 174 3.17 10.11 5.12
CA TRP A 174 4.46 10.57 5.62
C TRP A 174 5.19 11.51 4.66
N ILE A 175 4.71 11.59 3.40
CA ILE A 175 5.35 12.34 2.31
C ILE A 175 4.33 13.33 1.75
N SER A 176 4.44 14.59 2.17
CA SER A 176 3.43 15.63 1.94
C SER A 176 3.17 15.98 0.46
N ASN A 177 4.16 15.77 -0.41
CA ASN A 177 4.05 16.11 -1.84
C ASN A 177 3.71 14.91 -2.73
N SER A 178 3.33 13.78 -2.14
CA SER A 178 2.97 12.57 -2.87
C SER A 178 1.61 12.70 -3.57
N SER A 179 1.38 11.87 -4.59
CA SER A 179 0.06 11.72 -5.21
C SER A 179 -0.98 11.25 -4.20
N ASN A 180 -0.60 10.34 -3.29
CA ASN A 180 -1.47 9.88 -2.21
C ASN A 180 -1.89 11.02 -1.26
N ALA A 181 -1.00 11.98 -0.97
CA ALA A 181 -1.34 13.14 -0.14
C ALA A 181 -2.42 14.00 -0.80
N LYS A 182 -2.28 14.28 -2.10
CA LYS A 182 -3.28 15.02 -2.88
C LYS A 182 -4.61 14.29 -2.96
N ASN A 183 -4.57 13.00 -3.22
CA ASN A 183 -5.76 12.15 -3.29
C ASN A 183 -6.47 12.07 -1.94
N LEU A 184 -5.73 11.97 -0.82
CA LEU A 184 -6.32 11.95 0.52
C LEU A 184 -7.01 13.28 0.84
N GLU A 185 -6.42 14.41 0.46
CA GLU A 185 -7.08 15.72 0.64
C GLU A 185 -8.36 15.84 -0.18
N TYR A 186 -8.36 15.33 -1.42
CA TYR A 186 -9.58 15.27 -2.23
C TYR A 186 -10.66 14.37 -1.59
N ILE A 187 -10.28 13.17 -1.14
CA ILE A 187 -11.19 12.25 -0.43
C ILE A 187 -11.77 12.92 0.83
N ARG A 188 -10.94 13.62 1.60
CA ARG A 188 -11.36 14.38 2.79
C ARG A 188 -12.34 15.50 2.46
N ALA A 189 -12.12 16.20 1.37
CA ALA A 189 -13.06 17.25 0.90
C ALA A 189 -14.44 16.65 0.57
N ILE A 190 -14.48 15.46 -0.04
CA ILE A 190 -15.73 14.73 -0.28
C ILE A 190 -16.37 14.29 1.04
N ILE A 191 -15.62 13.69 1.95
CA ILE A 191 -16.11 13.20 3.26
C ILE A 191 -16.70 14.32 4.12
N ASN A 192 -16.12 15.53 4.03
CA ASN A 192 -16.58 16.69 4.79
C ASN A 192 -17.89 17.28 4.26
N ASN A 193 -18.33 16.88 3.09
CA ASN A 193 -19.61 17.24 2.48
C ASN A 193 -20.47 15.98 2.32
N GLU A 194 -21.39 15.77 3.28
CA GLU A 194 -22.20 14.56 3.33
C GLU A 194 -23.05 14.35 2.07
N SER A 195 -23.59 15.42 1.47
CA SER A 195 -24.35 15.36 0.21
C SER A 195 -23.48 14.83 -0.93
N LYS A 196 -22.25 15.37 -1.08
CA LYS A 196 -21.31 14.88 -2.10
C LYS A 196 -20.87 13.43 -1.85
N LEU A 197 -20.64 13.08 -0.60
CA LEU A 197 -20.29 11.70 -0.25
C LEU A 197 -21.44 10.73 -0.56
N ARG A 198 -22.69 11.18 -0.34
CA ARG A 198 -23.89 10.41 -0.71
C ARG A 198 -24.01 10.24 -2.24
N GLU A 199 -23.78 11.29 -3.01
CA GLU A 199 -23.76 11.22 -4.48
C GLU A 199 -22.73 10.21 -4.99
N VAL A 200 -21.52 10.21 -4.41
CA VAL A 200 -20.46 9.25 -4.72
C VAL A 200 -20.91 7.83 -4.39
N PHE A 201 -21.51 7.61 -3.22
CA PHE A 201 -22.06 6.30 -2.84
C PHE A 201 -23.11 5.83 -3.84
N GLU A 202 -24.11 6.67 -4.19
CA GLU A 202 -25.15 6.32 -5.14
C GLU A 202 -24.60 5.92 -6.51
N LEU A 203 -23.60 6.68 -7.00
CA LEU A 203 -22.95 6.42 -8.28
C LEU A 203 -22.29 5.03 -8.31
N TYR A 204 -21.44 4.72 -7.32
CA TYR A 204 -20.69 3.45 -7.29
C TYR A 204 -21.59 2.28 -6.89
N TYR A 205 -22.52 2.46 -5.97
CA TYR A 205 -23.48 1.44 -5.59
C TYR A 205 -24.33 0.97 -6.81
N LYS A 206 -24.74 1.92 -7.66
CA LYS A 206 -25.42 1.60 -8.91
C LYS A 206 -24.52 0.85 -9.91
N LYS A 207 -23.28 1.29 -10.10
CA LYS A 207 -22.32 0.64 -11.02
C LYS A 207 -22.02 -0.81 -10.64
N ILE A 208 -21.96 -1.10 -9.35
CA ILE A 208 -21.60 -2.44 -8.84
C ILE A 208 -22.80 -3.40 -8.94
N ASN A 209 -24.06 -2.89 -8.89
CA ASN A 209 -25.27 -3.69 -9.01
C ASN A 209 -25.73 -3.91 -10.47
N GLN A 210 -25.04 -3.37 -11.45
CA GLN A 210 -25.28 -3.61 -12.88
C GLN A 210 -24.41 -4.73 -13.40
#